data_2714260fb8f0a2cfe8538ce61cee041d
#
_entry.id   2714260fb8f0a2cfe8538ce61cee041d
#
_cell.length_a   1.000
_cell.length_b   1.000
_cell.length_c   1.000
_cell.angle_alpha   90.00
_cell.angle_beta   90.00
_cell.angle_gamma   90.00
#
_symmetry.space_group_name_H-M   'P 1'
#
loop_
_entity.id
_entity.type
_entity.pdbx_description
1 polymer ?
#
loop_
_entity_poly.entity_id
_entity_poly.type
_entity_poly.pdbx_seq_one_letter_code
_entity_poly.pdbx_strand_id
1 'polypeptide(L)'
;MSTRLGMDDTEQIYVRPANSKYIKYGRPRNDILLRVIENKDEEVKKDIGNIPFWIMRQAGRYLPEYMEIRKKYSFIEICNNPELSSEVSIMPFKRFGCDMVVIFSDILIIFVAMGIDLKFVDNIGPILNKEIYNMNDFQKLNVDVKKVINNMYYVYDSINITKGKLNNDVPILGFVGSPFTLFTYLTKNNKKTYEHSLKFIYEHKTDTHTILNVLSNICINHLINQIDSGANVIQIFDSNADIVSKNMYKEFSLYYLKKVINIVKKNRPDVFIILFIKDNFHEDIKNLHIDVLSITHKQLEEKTSSFYYNLFQNKIIIQGALDPHILLIDDMNLVQKYTSKMLDQIVHKNKYIANLGHGILPNSKIDNVHAFIQTIRGVKNRLPLESG
;
A
#
# COMPACT_ATOMS: atom_id res chain seq x y z
N MET A 1 23.06 21.12 -25.68
CA MET A 1 23.54 19.73 -25.63
C MET A 1 22.59 18.98 -24.69
N SER A 2 21.69 18.20 -25.26
CA SER A 2 20.71 17.40 -24.51
C SER A 2 21.41 16.12 -24.04
N THR A 3 21.86 16.11 -22.79
CA THR A 3 22.25 14.85 -22.15
C THR A 3 20.96 14.06 -21.88
N ARG A 4 20.65 13.10 -22.77
CA ARG A 4 19.76 12.00 -22.46
C ARG A 4 20.31 11.35 -21.18
N LEU A 5 19.61 11.52 -20.05
CA LEU A 5 19.79 10.68 -18.88
C LEU A 5 19.48 9.25 -19.33
N GLY A 6 20.54 8.50 -19.64
CA GLY A 6 20.43 7.12 -20.05
C GLY A 6 19.69 6.35 -18.96
N MET A 7 18.62 5.67 -19.34
CA MET A 7 18.06 4.59 -18.57
C MET A 7 19.11 3.48 -18.53
N ASP A 8 19.92 3.44 -17.50
CA ASP A 8 20.73 2.27 -17.22
C ASP A 8 19.79 1.24 -16.58
N ASP A 9 19.26 0.33 -17.42
CA ASP A 9 18.38 -0.77 -16.98
C ASP A 9 19.12 -1.83 -16.13
N THR A 10 20.39 -1.58 -15.83
CA THR A 10 21.26 -2.45 -15.02
C THR A 10 21.29 -1.99 -13.56
N GLU A 11 20.12 -1.68 -12.97
CA GLU A 11 20.08 -1.37 -11.55
C GLU A 11 20.48 -2.61 -10.74
N GLN A 12 21.55 -2.47 -9.97
CA GLN A 12 22.02 -3.54 -9.11
C GLN A 12 21.03 -3.76 -7.96
N ILE A 13 20.30 -4.89 -8.01
CA ILE A 13 19.42 -5.29 -6.94
C ILE A 13 20.25 -5.78 -5.75
N TYR A 14 20.05 -5.16 -4.60
CA TYR A 14 20.67 -5.58 -3.36
C TYR A 14 19.68 -6.37 -2.51
N VAL A 15 19.94 -7.66 -2.33
CA VAL A 15 19.22 -8.51 -1.38
C VAL A 15 20.05 -8.64 -0.12
N ARG A 16 19.47 -8.33 1.02
CA ARG A 16 20.13 -8.41 2.31
C ARG A 16 20.53 -9.87 2.62
N PRO A 17 21.78 -10.15 3.00
CA PRO A 17 22.24 -11.53 3.21
C PRO A 17 21.42 -12.33 4.22
N ALA A 18 20.84 -11.69 5.24
CA ALA A 18 20.00 -12.36 6.22
C ALA A 18 18.70 -12.91 5.59
N ASN A 19 18.19 -12.30 4.51
CA ASN A 19 16.97 -12.76 3.83
C ASN A 19 17.16 -14.19 3.26
N SER A 20 18.37 -14.57 2.89
CA SER A 20 18.67 -15.93 2.41
C SER A 20 18.54 -17.01 3.49
N LYS A 21 18.55 -16.61 4.76
CA LYS A 21 18.41 -17.50 5.92
C LYS A 21 16.98 -17.64 6.41
N TYR A 22 16.03 -16.84 5.84
CA TYR A 22 14.64 -16.90 6.26
C TYR A 22 13.97 -18.20 5.81
N ILE A 23 13.01 -18.66 6.63
CA ILE A 23 12.19 -19.81 6.27
C ILE A 23 11.36 -19.42 5.06
N LYS A 24 11.46 -20.22 3.99
CA LYS A 24 10.62 -20.08 2.80
C LYS A 24 9.38 -20.92 2.99
N TYR A 25 8.24 -20.27 2.98
CA TYR A 25 6.94 -20.91 3.06
C TYR A 25 6.36 -21.11 1.66
N GLY A 26 5.61 -22.16 1.47
CA GLY A 26 4.78 -22.35 0.29
C GLY A 26 3.58 -21.41 0.24
N ARG A 27 2.58 -21.81 -0.53
CA ARG A 27 1.31 -21.08 -0.62
C ARG A 27 0.59 -21.06 0.74
N PRO A 28 -0.01 -19.93 1.16
CA PRO A 28 -0.78 -19.84 2.40
C PRO A 28 -1.99 -20.80 2.40
N ARG A 29 -2.41 -21.28 3.58
CA ARG A 29 -3.56 -22.18 3.73
C ARG A 29 -4.86 -21.52 3.29
N ASN A 30 -5.15 -20.31 3.77
CA ASN A 30 -6.21 -19.48 3.23
C ASN A 30 -5.61 -18.59 2.13
N ASP A 31 -5.82 -18.99 0.91
CA ASP A 31 -5.31 -18.33 -0.28
C ASP A 31 -6.38 -17.63 -1.11
N ILE A 32 -7.59 -17.44 -0.54
CA ILE A 32 -8.75 -16.90 -1.27
C ILE A 32 -8.42 -15.56 -1.97
N LEU A 33 -7.67 -14.67 -1.28
CA LEU A 33 -7.27 -13.40 -1.84
C LEU A 33 -6.32 -13.58 -3.04
N LEU A 34 -5.38 -14.51 -2.96
CA LEU A 34 -4.45 -14.80 -4.05
C LEU A 34 -5.20 -15.40 -5.24
N ARG A 35 -6.14 -16.32 -5.01
CA ARG A 35 -6.99 -16.90 -6.07
C ARG A 35 -7.83 -15.85 -6.79
N VAL A 36 -8.35 -14.85 -6.05
CA VAL A 36 -9.06 -13.72 -6.67
C VAL A 36 -8.12 -12.94 -7.58
N ILE A 37 -6.88 -12.66 -7.15
CA ILE A 37 -5.92 -11.91 -7.98
C ILE A 37 -5.52 -12.72 -9.21
N GLU A 38 -5.30 -14.02 -9.09
CA GLU A 38 -4.98 -14.91 -10.21
C GLU A 38 -6.11 -14.98 -11.25
N ASN A 39 -7.35 -14.79 -10.81
CA ASN A 39 -8.54 -14.84 -11.66
C ASN A 39 -8.70 -13.62 -12.59
N LYS A 40 -7.80 -12.64 -12.54
CA LYS A 40 -7.87 -11.43 -13.39
C LYS A 40 -7.87 -11.74 -14.88
N ASP A 41 -7.16 -12.80 -15.29
CA ASP A 41 -6.98 -13.19 -16.69
C ASP A 41 -7.93 -14.32 -17.12
N GLU A 42 -8.70 -14.92 -16.20
CA GLU A 42 -9.60 -16.04 -16.53
C GLU A 42 -10.98 -15.54 -16.94
N GLU A 43 -11.46 -16.03 -18.10
CA GLU A 43 -12.85 -15.91 -18.54
C GLU A 43 -13.77 -16.84 -17.73
N VAL A 44 -13.20 -17.84 -17.07
CA VAL A 44 -13.96 -18.88 -16.35
C VAL A 44 -14.37 -18.38 -14.97
N LYS A 45 -15.68 -18.38 -14.76
CA LYS A 45 -16.33 -18.11 -13.46
C LYS A 45 -16.05 -19.25 -12.47
N LYS A 46 -14.84 -19.33 -11.90
CA LYS A 46 -14.64 -20.22 -10.74
C LYS A 46 -15.39 -19.63 -9.56
N ASP A 47 -16.21 -20.45 -8.91
CA ASP A 47 -16.79 -20.07 -7.62
C ASP A 47 -15.66 -19.93 -6.60
N ILE A 48 -15.33 -18.68 -6.28
CA ILE A 48 -14.28 -18.34 -5.31
C ILE A 48 -14.83 -18.40 -3.89
N GLY A 49 -16.14 -18.57 -3.73
CA GLY A 49 -16.83 -18.54 -2.45
C GLY A 49 -17.09 -17.09 -1.99
N ASN A 50 -16.57 -16.71 -0.84
CA ASN A 50 -16.78 -15.39 -0.27
C ASN A 50 -15.85 -14.33 -0.90
N ILE A 51 -16.30 -13.07 -0.90
CA ILE A 51 -15.46 -11.93 -1.24
C ILE A 51 -14.34 -11.79 -0.18
N PRO A 52 -13.05 -11.85 -0.57
CA PRO A 52 -11.96 -11.62 0.38
C PRO A 52 -11.92 -10.18 0.84
N PHE A 53 -11.46 -9.97 2.08
CA PHE A 53 -11.31 -8.64 2.64
C PHE A 53 -10.04 -8.49 3.46
N TRP A 54 -9.56 -7.28 3.53
CA TRP A 54 -8.64 -6.74 4.52
C TRP A 54 -8.94 -5.26 4.70
N ILE A 55 -8.36 -4.61 5.69
CA ILE A 55 -8.69 -3.22 6.02
C ILE A 55 -7.41 -2.37 5.98
N MET A 56 -7.39 -1.34 5.13
CA MET A 56 -6.25 -0.43 5.04
C MET A 56 -5.96 0.22 6.39
N ARG A 57 -4.71 0.09 6.88
CA ARG A 57 -4.27 0.46 8.24
C ARG A 57 -4.96 -0.37 9.35
N GLN A 58 -5.26 -1.65 9.06
CA GLN A 58 -6.03 -2.54 9.94
C GLN A 58 -5.49 -2.69 11.37
N ALA A 59 -4.20 -2.56 11.60
CA ALA A 59 -3.64 -2.44 12.95
C ALA A 59 -3.48 -0.96 13.31
N GLY A 60 -4.16 -0.50 14.36
CA GLY A 60 -4.16 0.91 14.67
C GLY A 60 -4.89 1.28 15.96
N ARG A 61 -4.99 2.58 16.23
CA ARG A 61 -5.47 3.16 17.49
C ARG A 61 -6.91 2.82 17.87
N TYR A 62 -7.72 2.33 16.94
CA TYR A 62 -9.09 1.87 17.22
C TYR A 62 -9.13 0.50 17.92
N LEU A 63 -8.00 -0.25 17.92
CA LEU A 63 -7.88 -1.54 18.58
C LEU A 63 -7.41 -1.37 20.03
N PRO A 64 -8.20 -1.84 21.05
CA PRO A 64 -7.79 -1.76 22.45
C PRO A 64 -6.44 -2.46 22.73
N GLU A 65 -6.22 -3.65 22.16
CA GLU A 65 -4.99 -4.42 22.33
C GLU A 65 -3.77 -3.70 21.77
N TYR A 66 -3.92 -2.95 20.67
CA TYR A 66 -2.86 -2.09 20.16
C TYR A 66 -2.57 -0.93 21.11
N MET A 67 -3.61 -0.33 21.70
CA MET A 67 -3.43 0.76 22.67
C MET A 67 -2.71 0.32 23.94
N GLU A 68 -2.84 -0.95 24.38
CA GLU A 68 -2.07 -1.48 25.50
C GLU A 68 -0.55 -1.52 25.20
N ILE A 69 -0.19 -1.87 23.95
CA ILE A 69 1.22 -1.81 23.50
C ILE A 69 1.67 -0.34 23.40
N ARG A 70 0.83 0.55 22.88
CA ARG A 70 1.15 1.98 22.72
C ARG A 70 1.38 2.72 24.05
N LYS A 71 0.83 2.24 25.16
CA LYS A 71 1.14 2.78 26.49
C LYS A 71 2.60 2.57 26.89
N LYS A 72 3.25 1.53 26.37
CA LYS A 72 4.60 1.12 26.74
C LYS A 72 5.65 1.54 25.71
N TYR A 73 5.29 1.61 24.43
CA TYR A 73 6.19 1.84 23.31
C TYR A 73 5.66 2.93 22.38
N SER A 74 6.54 3.78 21.89
CA SER A 74 6.23 4.74 20.83
C SER A 74 5.94 4.01 19.51
N PHE A 75 5.33 4.70 18.54
CA PHE A 75 5.06 4.13 17.22
C PHE A 75 6.35 3.64 16.53
N ILE A 76 7.41 4.44 16.59
CA ILE A 76 8.70 4.12 15.97
C ILE A 76 9.37 2.93 16.68
N GLU A 77 9.30 2.86 18.00
CA GLU A 77 9.85 1.70 18.74
C GLU A 77 9.13 0.40 18.34
N ILE A 78 7.81 0.44 18.13
CA ILE A 78 7.06 -0.73 17.63
C ILE A 78 7.52 -1.10 16.22
N CYS A 79 7.64 -0.12 15.31
CA CYS A 79 8.09 -0.36 13.94
C CYS A 79 9.52 -0.93 13.89
N ASN A 80 10.41 -0.45 14.74
CA ASN A 80 11.83 -0.84 14.76
C ASN A 80 12.10 -2.16 15.52
N ASN A 81 11.07 -2.72 16.19
CA ASN A 81 11.17 -3.99 16.88
C ASN A 81 10.43 -5.08 16.12
N PRO A 82 11.14 -6.05 15.51
CA PRO A 82 10.52 -7.10 14.70
C PRO A 82 9.45 -7.91 15.41
N GLU A 83 9.63 -8.22 16.69
CA GLU A 83 8.67 -9.01 17.47
C GLU A 83 7.39 -8.23 17.78
N LEU A 84 7.52 -6.95 18.19
CA LEU A 84 6.37 -6.06 18.44
C LEU A 84 5.62 -5.74 17.17
N SER A 85 6.34 -5.43 16.08
CA SER A 85 5.73 -5.20 14.77
C SER A 85 4.93 -6.42 14.30
N SER A 86 5.50 -7.61 14.44
CA SER A 86 4.83 -8.87 14.13
C SER A 86 3.59 -9.10 15.00
N GLU A 87 3.67 -8.89 16.31
CA GLU A 87 2.54 -9.02 17.22
C GLU A 87 1.38 -8.10 16.83
N VAL A 88 1.68 -6.81 16.58
CA VAL A 88 0.69 -5.83 16.17
C VAL A 88 0.10 -6.16 14.80
N SER A 89 0.92 -6.63 13.85
CA SER A 89 0.45 -7.04 12.51
C SER A 89 -0.64 -8.12 12.56
N ILE A 90 -0.53 -9.05 13.51
CA ILE A 90 -1.44 -10.21 13.64
C ILE A 90 -2.76 -9.86 14.35
N MET A 91 -2.81 -8.78 15.14
CA MET A 91 -4.01 -8.42 15.92
C MET A 91 -5.31 -8.36 15.09
N PRO A 92 -5.36 -7.69 13.93
CA PRO A 92 -6.58 -7.64 13.12
C PRO A 92 -7.00 -9.02 12.58
N PHE A 93 -6.04 -9.86 12.23
CA PHE A 93 -6.33 -11.23 11.80
C PHE A 93 -6.98 -12.04 12.93
N LYS A 94 -6.44 -11.96 14.14
CA LYS A 94 -7.01 -12.64 15.31
C LYS A 94 -8.40 -12.13 15.67
N ARG A 95 -8.67 -10.83 15.52
CA ARG A 95 -9.93 -10.20 15.89
C ARG A 95 -11.01 -10.36 14.84
N PHE A 96 -10.66 -10.23 13.56
CA PHE A 96 -11.62 -10.07 12.47
C PHE A 96 -11.56 -11.18 11.42
N GLY A 97 -10.53 -12.01 11.42
CA GLY A 97 -10.36 -13.05 10.40
C GLY A 97 -10.11 -12.46 9.01
N CYS A 98 -9.27 -11.41 8.91
CA CYS A 98 -8.87 -10.82 7.64
C CYS A 98 -8.19 -11.85 6.72
N ASP A 99 -8.44 -11.77 5.41
CA ASP A 99 -7.86 -12.70 4.43
C ASP A 99 -6.42 -12.32 4.00
N MET A 100 -5.85 -11.30 4.64
CA MET A 100 -4.46 -10.87 4.48
C MET A 100 -3.99 -10.11 5.72
N VAL A 101 -2.74 -10.32 6.13
CA VAL A 101 -2.08 -9.57 7.20
C VAL A 101 -1.18 -8.52 6.59
N VAL A 102 -1.32 -7.29 7.05
CA VAL A 102 -0.44 -6.16 6.67
C VAL A 102 0.67 -6.05 7.70
N ILE A 103 1.92 -6.01 7.25
CA ILE A 103 3.05 -5.77 8.16
C ILE A 103 2.91 -4.39 8.82
N PHE A 104 3.11 -4.31 10.14
CA PHE A 104 3.04 -3.06 10.87
C PHE A 104 4.31 -2.25 10.68
N SER A 105 4.23 -1.23 9.85
CA SER A 105 5.31 -0.33 9.47
C SER A 105 4.72 1.01 9.00
N ASP A 106 5.56 1.91 8.47
CA ASP A 106 5.15 3.16 7.84
C ASP A 106 5.91 3.40 6.53
N ILE A 107 5.29 4.09 5.57
CA ILE A 107 5.93 4.43 4.29
C ILE A 107 7.13 5.36 4.48
N LEU A 108 7.19 6.12 5.57
CA LEU A 108 8.24 7.09 5.87
C LEU A 108 9.45 6.48 6.60
N ILE A 109 9.40 5.18 6.93
CA ILE A 109 10.53 4.50 7.58
C ILE A 109 11.81 4.55 6.73
N ILE A 110 11.65 4.69 5.42
CA ILE A 110 12.74 4.95 4.48
C ILE A 110 13.57 6.16 4.91
N PHE A 111 12.94 7.23 5.38
CA PHE A 111 13.65 8.44 5.82
C PHE A 111 14.45 8.21 7.10
N VAL A 112 13.94 7.37 8.01
CA VAL A 112 14.68 6.96 9.19
C VAL A 112 15.97 6.22 8.77
N ALA A 113 15.85 5.32 7.79
CA ALA A 113 16.98 4.59 7.23
C ALA A 113 17.98 5.51 6.48
N MET A 114 17.50 6.62 5.92
CA MET A 114 18.30 7.68 5.29
C MET A 114 18.96 8.63 6.31
N GLY A 115 18.69 8.48 7.62
CA GLY A 115 19.26 9.30 8.69
C GLY A 115 18.47 10.55 9.04
N ILE A 116 17.14 10.52 8.83
CA ILE A 116 16.22 11.55 9.27
C ILE A 116 15.41 11.00 10.45
N ASP A 117 15.42 11.67 11.60
CA ASP A 117 14.54 11.29 12.68
C ASP A 117 13.10 11.61 12.32
N LEU A 118 12.22 10.65 12.57
CA LEU A 118 10.80 10.74 12.32
C LEU A 118 10.04 10.68 13.65
N LYS A 119 9.19 11.66 13.89
CA LYS A 119 8.30 11.69 15.06
C LYS A 119 6.85 11.75 14.60
N PHE A 120 5.98 11.03 15.29
CA PHE A 120 4.54 11.14 15.10
C PHE A 120 3.96 11.95 16.23
N VAL A 121 3.40 13.12 15.89
CA VAL A 121 2.77 14.05 16.84
C VAL A 121 1.26 13.98 16.65
N ASP A 122 0.53 13.79 17.75
CA ASP A 122 -0.93 13.70 17.73
C ASP A 122 -1.54 14.95 17.10
N ASN A 123 -2.54 14.73 16.24
CA ASN A 123 -3.26 15.76 15.46
C ASN A 123 -2.40 16.55 14.43
N ILE A 124 -1.09 16.31 14.35
CA ILE A 124 -0.21 16.93 13.36
C ILE A 124 0.23 15.89 12.32
N GLY A 125 0.51 14.67 12.76
CA GLY A 125 1.02 13.60 11.93
C GLY A 125 2.54 13.47 11.97
N PRO A 126 3.18 12.95 10.90
CA PRO A 126 4.61 12.76 10.84
C PRO A 126 5.38 14.07 10.72
N ILE A 127 6.41 14.24 11.56
CA ILE A 127 7.36 15.36 11.53
C ILE A 127 8.76 14.80 11.27
N LEU A 128 9.43 15.31 10.26
CA LEU A 128 10.83 15.03 9.94
C LEU A 128 11.73 16.08 10.60
N ASN A 129 12.81 15.68 11.24
CA ASN A 129 13.74 16.62 11.91
C ASN A 129 14.71 17.33 10.94
N LYS A 130 14.58 17.10 9.63
CA LYS A 130 15.34 17.76 8.57
C LYS A 130 14.40 18.34 7.54
N GLU A 131 14.75 19.52 7.06
CA GLU A 131 14.08 20.22 5.97
C GLU A 131 14.95 20.17 4.72
N ILE A 132 14.35 19.96 3.55
CA ILE A 132 15.03 19.84 2.27
C ILE A 132 14.57 21.00 1.38
N TYR A 133 15.44 21.98 1.20
CA TYR A 133 15.20 23.17 0.38
C TYR A 133 15.87 23.11 -0.99
N ASN A 134 16.92 22.30 -1.12
CA ASN A 134 17.73 22.20 -2.33
C ASN A 134 18.50 20.87 -2.37
N MET A 135 19.22 20.65 -3.47
CA MET A 135 19.99 19.42 -3.67
C MET A 135 21.11 19.23 -2.63
N ASN A 136 21.73 20.31 -2.13
CA ASN A 136 22.77 20.19 -1.11
C ASN A 136 22.23 19.62 0.20
N ASP A 137 20.97 19.93 0.57
CA ASP A 137 20.34 19.36 1.76
C ASP A 137 20.06 17.87 1.56
N PHE A 138 19.60 17.48 0.37
CA PHE A 138 19.37 16.09 0.02
C PHE A 138 20.65 15.26 0.04
N GLN A 139 21.76 15.78 -0.47
CA GLN A 139 23.06 15.09 -0.50
C GLN A 139 23.64 14.81 0.88
N LYS A 140 23.18 15.49 1.94
CA LYS A 140 23.55 15.19 3.33
C LYS A 140 22.89 13.93 3.90
N LEU A 141 21.90 13.38 3.18
CA LEU A 141 21.23 12.16 3.57
C LEU A 141 22.04 10.92 3.14
N ASN A 142 21.81 9.83 3.83
CA ASN A 142 22.34 8.55 3.36
C ASN A 142 21.47 8.05 2.19
N VAL A 143 22.02 8.09 0.99
CA VAL A 143 21.36 7.65 -0.25
C VAL A 143 21.97 6.36 -0.83
N ASP A 144 22.94 5.77 -0.13
CA ASP A 144 23.50 4.46 -0.48
C ASP A 144 22.43 3.38 -0.26
N VAL A 145 21.94 2.82 -1.35
CA VAL A 145 20.85 1.83 -1.33
C VAL A 145 21.16 0.67 -0.39
N LYS A 146 22.38 0.12 -0.44
CA LYS A 146 22.79 -1.01 0.42
C LYS A 146 22.71 -0.66 1.90
N LYS A 147 23.18 0.53 2.27
CA LYS A 147 23.13 1.00 3.67
C LYS A 147 21.67 1.24 4.11
N VAL A 148 20.87 1.90 3.26
CA VAL A 148 19.46 2.18 3.56
C VAL A 148 18.68 0.87 3.75
N ILE A 149 18.86 -0.12 2.87
CA ILE A 149 18.21 -1.43 2.99
C ILE A 149 18.65 -2.16 4.24
N ASN A 150 19.95 -2.15 4.57
CA ASN A 150 20.43 -2.77 5.80
C ASN A 150 19.86 -2.08 7.05
N ASN A 151 19.69 -0.77 7.04
CA ASN A 151 19.10 -0.03 8.16
C ASN A 151 17.59 -0.35 8.35
N MET A 152 16.89 -0.87 7.35
CA MET A 152 15.50 -1.31 7.44
C MET A 152 15.34 -2.80 7.78
N TYR A 153 16.37 -3.46 8.32
CA TYR A 153 16.38 -4.90 8.62
C TYR A 153 15.16 -5.36 9.43
N TYR A 154 14.70 -4.54 10.35
CA TYR A 154 13.57 -4.83 11.22
C TYR A 154 12.25 -5.04 10.47
N VAL A 155 12.05 -4.39 9.34
CA VAL A 155 10.86 -4.61 8.49
C VAL A 155 10.88 -6.02 7.90
N TYR A 156 12.04 -6.44 7.39
CA TYR A 156 12.20 -7.75 6.74
C TYR A 156 12.12 -8.89 7.76
N ASP A 157 12.78 -8.70 8.90
CA ASP A 157 12.71 -9.65 10.01
C ASP A 157 11.26 -9.78 10.54
N SER A 158 10.52 -8.65 10.67
CA SER A 158 9.10 -8.65 11.06
C SER A 158 8.23 -9.48 10.11
N ILE A 159 8.44 -9.38 8.79
CA ILE A 159 7.69 -10.15 7.79
C ILE A 159 7.92 -11.64 8.01
N ASN A 160 9.17 -12.07 8.17
CA ASN A 160 9.48 -13.49 8.34
C ASN A 160 8.97 -14.03 9.69
N ILE A 161 9.10 -13.27 10.78
CA ILE A 161 8.54 -13.62 12.10
C ILE A 161 7.00 -13.71 12.02
N THR A 162 6.34 -12.75 11.38
CA THR A 162 4.89 -12.74 11.21
C THR A 162 4.43 -13.98 10.45
N LYS A 163 5.13 -14.34 9.37
CA LYS A 163 4.85 -15.54 8.59
C LYS A 163 4.94 -16.80 9.44
N GLY A 164 5.98 -16.90 10.28
CA GLY A 164 6.18 -18.00 11.21
C GLY A 164 5.07 -18.09 12.27
N LYS A 165 4.74 -16.98 12.92
CA LYS A 165 3.70 -16.91 13.96
C LYS A 165 2.30 -17.23 13.42
N LEU A 166 2.04 -16.89 12.16
CA LEU A 166 0.81 -17.25 11.46
C LEU A 166 0.79 -18.71 10.97
N ASN A 167 1.92 -19.43 11.08
CA ASN A 167 2.06 -20.75 10.48
C ASN A 167 1.60 -20.76 9.01
N ASN A 168 1.88 -19.69 8.29
CA ASN A 168 1.51 -19.47 6.89
C ASN A 168 -0.02 -19.59 6.62
N ASP A 169 -0.86 -19.15 7.55
CA ASP A 169 -2.32 -19.23 7.42
C ASP A 169 -2.86 -18.36 6.30
N VAL A 170 -2.40 -17.10 6.22
CA VAL A 170 -2.88 -16.10 5.26
C VAL A 170 -1.70 -15.39 4.57
N PRO A 171 -1.92 -14.77 3.39
CA PRO A 171 -0.91 -13.95 2.74
C PRO A 171 -0.46 -12.77 3.61
N ILE A 172 0.79 -12.35 3.42
CA ILE A 172 1.32 -11.11 4.01
C ILE A 172 1.45 -10.04 2.94
N LEU A 173 0.97 -8.84 3.26
CA LEU A 173 1.14 -7.61 2.48
C LEU A 173 2.34 -6.83 3.00
N GLY A 174 3.33 -6.65 2.12
CA GLY A 174 4.36 -5.64 2.24
C GLY A 174 3.96 -4.36 1.48
N PHE A 175 4.59 -3.23 1.76
CA PHE A 175 4.22 -1.99 1.08
C PHE A 175 5.33 -0.95 1.07
N VAL A 176 5.13 0.08 0.25
CA VAL A 176 5.99 1.27 0.15
C VAL A 176 5.19 2.49 -0.28
N GLY A 177 5.63 3.69 0.06
CA GLY A 177 5.16 4.90 -0.59
C GLY A 177 5.70 4.99 -2.04
N SER A 178 4.91 5.55 -2.97
CA SER A 178 5.44 5.85 -4.30
C SER A 178 6.62 6.82 -4.21
N PRO A 179 7.55 6.82 -5.17
CA PRO A 179 8.65 7.80 -5.18
C PRO A 179 8.15 9.24 -5.08
N PHE A 180 7.03 9.57 -5.75
CA PHE A 180 6.43 10.89 -5.69
C PHE A 180 5.84 11.21 -4.31
N THR A 181 5.11 10.28 -3.71
CA THR A 181 4.59 10.43 -2.35
C THR A 181 5.73 10.67 -1.36
N LEU A 182 6.80 9.90 -1.45
CA LEU A 182 7.98 10.08 -0.59
C LEU A 182 8.65 11.44 -0.85
N PHE A 183 8.85 11.83 -2.11
CA PHE A 183 9.40 13.13 -2.47
C PHE A 183 8.59 14.27 -1.84
N THR A 184 7.27 14.22 -1.94
CA THR A 184 6.41 15.28 -1.39
C THR A 184 6.44 15.34 0.14
N TYR A 185 6.54 14.20 0.83
CA TYR A 185 6.75 14.19 2.28
C TYR A 185 8.10 14.76 2.67
N LEU A 186 9.14 14.41 1.92
CA LEU A 186 10.51 14.86 2.17
C LEU A 186 10.67 16.38 2.00
N THR A 187 10.02 16.95 0.97
CA THR A 187 10.19 18.35 0.59
C THR A 187 9.10 19.29 1.13
N LYS A 188 8.04 18.79 1.78
CA LYS A 188 7.02 19.67 2.35
C LYS A 188 7.47 20.44 3.59
N ASN A 189 8.62 20.09 4.17
CA ASN A 189 9.27 20.78 5.29
C ASN A 189 8.32 21.01 6.48
N ASN A 190 7.61 19.92 6.90
CA ASN A 190 6.68 19.93 8.02
C ASN A 190 5.52 20.94 7.93
N LYS A 191 5.27 21.51 6.76
CA LYS A 191 4.11 22.38 6.53
C LYS A 191 2.83 21.57 6.42
N LYS A 192 1.68 22.20 6.64
CA LYS A 192 0.36 21.57 6.47
C LYS A 192 0.04 21.28 5.01
N THR A 193 0.52 22.13 4.11
CA THR A 193 0.31 22.04 2.64
C THR A 193 1.55 21.56 1.93
N TYR A 194 1.42 21.17 0.68
CA TYR A 194 2.52 20.74 -0.20
C TYR A 194 3.07 21.88 -1.08
N GLU A 195 2.77 23.15 -0.76
CA GLU A 195 3.22 24.32 -1.53
C GLU A 195 4.73 24.33 -1.74
N HIS A 196 5.51 23.99 -0.70
CA HIS A 196 6.95 23.92 -0.82
C HIS A 196 7.40 22.82 -1.78
N SER A 197 6.77 21.66 -1.74
CA SER A 197 7.06 20.55 -2.68
C SER A 197 6.76 20.96 -4.13
N LEU A 198 5.63 21.63 -4.36
CA LEU A 198 5.25 22.12 -5.69
C LEU A 198 6.23 23.20 -6.19
N LYS A 199 6.59 24.16 -5.32
CA LYS A 199 7.59 25.18 -5.62
C LYS A 199 8.93 24.53 -6.00
N PHE A 200 9.38 23.54 -5.24
CA PHE A 200 10.62 22.81 -5.51
C PHE A 200 10.59 22.15 -6.91
N ILE A 201 9.47 21.52 -7.29
CA ILE A 201 9.31 20.91 -8.62
C ILE A 201 9.47 21.93 -9.73
N TYR A 202 8.86 23.13 -9.60
CA TYR A 202 8.92 24.16 -10.62
C TYR A 202 10.30 24.82 -10.73
N GLU A 203 10.94 25.11 -9.60
CA GLU A 203 12.20 25.83 -9.55
C GLU A 203 13.42 24.92 -9.78
N HIS A 204 13.32 23.63 -9.41
CA HIS A 204 14.43 22.67 -9.39
C HIS A 204 14.07 21.37 -10.11
N LYS A 205 13.59 21.47 -11.35
CA LYS A 205 13.07 20.32 -12.11
C LYS A 205 14.09 19.18 -12.24
N THR A 206 15.34 19.48 -12.58
CA THR A 206 16.41 18.47 -12.73
C THR A 206 16.73 17.79 -11.41
N ASP A 207 16.80 18.55 -10.31
CA ASP A 207 17.05 18.01 -8.98
C ASP A 207 15.86 17.12 -8.53
N THR A 208 14.62 17.54 -8.85
CA THR A 208 13.42 16.72 -8.60
C THR A 208 13.54 15.35 -9.26
N HIS A 209 13.91 15.28 -10.53
CA HIS A 209 14.13 14.02 -11.24
C HIS A 209 15.26 13.19 -10.60
N THR A 210 16.33 13.82 -10.16
CA THR A 210 17.44 13.15 -9.47
C THR A 210 16.97 12.54 -8.16
N ILE A 211 16.25 13.28 -7.32
CA ILE A 211 15.71 12.80 -6.04
C ILE A 211 14.71 11.66 -6.27
N LEU A 212 13.77 11.81 -7.22
CA LEU A 212 12.80 10.78 -7.55
C LEU A 212 13.45 9.49 -8.04
N ASN A 213 14.55 9.60 -8.80
CA ASN A 213 15.31 8.44 -9.25
C ASN A 213 15.96 7.69 -8.08
N VAL A 214 16.60 8.41 -7.15
CA VAL A 214 17.18 7.83 -5.93
C VAL A 214 16.11 7.14 -5.09
N LEU A 215 14.99 7.81 -4.84
CA LEU A 215 13.87 7.24 -4.10
C LEU A 215 13.29 6.00 -4.80
N SER A 216 13.20 6.01 -6.13
CA SER A 216 12.78 4.83 -6.91
C SER A 216 13.68 3.63 -6.67
N ASN A 217 14.99 3.84 -6.68
CA ASN A 217 15.97 2.76 -6.46
C ASN A 217 15.85 2.19 -5.04
N ILE A 218 15.64 3.04 -4.04
CA ILE A 218 15.39 2.60 -2.67
C ILE A 218 14.07 1.81 -2.60
N CYS A 219 12.97 2.32 -3.19
CA CYS A 219 11.67 1.65 -3.23
C CYS A 219 11.75 0.25 -3.85
N ILE A 220 12.43 0.12 -5.00
CA ILE A 220 12.63 -1.16 -5.71
C ILE A 220 13.31 -2.16 -4.78
N ASN A 221 14.43 -1.77 -4.20
CA ASN A 221 15.21 -2.66 -3.34
C ASN A 221 14.46 -2.99 -2.04
N HIS A 222 13.74 -2.03 -1.48
CA HIS A 222 12.89 -2.25 -0.30
C HIS A 222 11.76 -3.25 -0.57
N LEU A 223 11.07 -3.13 -1.70
CA LEU A 223 10.03 -4.08 -2.09
C LEU A 223 10.58 -5.48 -2.34
N ILE A 224 11.70 -5.62 -3.07
CA ILE A 224 12.32 -6.92 -3.31
C ILE A 224 12.73 -7.60 -2.00
N ASN A 225 13.30 -6.85 -1.05
CA ASN A 225 13.66 -7.41 0.25
C ASN A 225 12.44 -7.80 1.10
N GLN A 226 11.31 -7.10 1.00
CA GLN A 226 10.06 -7.52 1.62
C GLN A 226 9.53 -8.83 1.02
N ILE A 227 9.55 -8.97 -0.31
CA ILE A 227 9.13 -10.19 -1.03
C ILE A 227 10.02 -11.37 -0.62
N ASP A 228 11.33 -11.20 -0.62
CA ASP A 228 12.29 -12.25 -0.24
C ASP A 228 12.19 -12.64 1.25
N SER A 229 11.61 -11.78 2.07
CA SER A 229 11.33 -12.05 3.49
C SER A 229 9.99 -12.77 3.72
N GLY A 230 9.16 -12.92 2.68
CA GLY A 230 7.93 -13.70 2.74
C GLY A 230 6.63 -12.94 2.44
N ALA A 231 6.70 -11.67 2.00
CA ALA A 231 5.51 -10.96 1.52
C ALA A 231 5.00 -11.61 0.21
N ASN A 232 3.72 -11.96 0.18
CA ASN A 232 3.07 -12.56 -0.98
C ASN A 232 2.52 -11.50 -1.94
N VAL A 233 2.15 -10.37 -1.39
CA VAL A 233 1.57 -9.22 -2.09
C VAL A 233 2.30 -7.97 -1.65
N ILE A 234 2.48 -7.02 -2.55
CA ILE A 234 3.02 -5.70 -2.21
C ILE A 234 2.05 -4.60 -2.65
N GLN A 235 1.95 -3.54 -1.87
CA GLN A 235 1.16 -2.36 -2.23
C GLN A 235 2.04 -1.12 -2.35
N ILE A 236 1.88 -0.39 -3.45
CA ILE A 236 2.51 0.91 -3.65
C ILE A 236 1.45 1.98 -3.37
N PHE A 237 1.77 2.89 -2.45
CA PHE A 237 0.88 3.97 -2.04
C PHE A 237 1.24 5.28 -2.75
N ASP A 238 0.44 5.69 -3.74
CA ASP A 238 0.53 7.02 -4.35
C ASP A 238 -0.47 7.98 -3.70
N SER A 239 -0.23 8.24 -2.41
CA SER A 239 -1.16 8.93 -1.50
C SER A 239 -1.25 10.44 -1.74
N ASN A 240 -0.33 11.02 -2.49
CA ASN A 240 -0.25 12.45 -2.77
C ASN A 240 -0.40 12.75 -4.27
N ALA A 241 -0.99 11.82 -5.03
CA ALA A 241 -1.24 11.99 -6.46
C ALA A 241 -2.16 13.19 -6.76
N ASP A 242 -3.08 13.49 -5.85
CA ASP A 242 -4.11 14.53 -5.96
C ASP A 242 -3.58 15.98 -5.83
N ILE A 243 -2.30 16.17 -5.45
CA ILE A 243 -1.74 17.52 -5.26
C ILE A 243 -1.24 18.16 -6.56
N VAL A 244 -1.16 17.41 -7.66
CA VAL A 244 -0.60 17.86 -8.94
C VAL A 244 -1.59 17.71 -10.09
N SER A 245 -1.37 18.51 -11.15
CA SER A 245 -2.13 18.38 -12.40
C SER A 245 -1.82 17.03 -13.09
N LYS A 246 -2.70 16.61 -14.02
CA LYS A 246 -2.51 15.36 -14.78
C LYS A 246 -1.17 15.30 -15.53
N ASN A 247 -0.72 16.41 -16.10
CA ASN A 247 0.56 16.45 -16.81
C ASN A 247 1.75 16.30 -15.87
N MET A 248 1.73 17.01 -14.74
CA MET A 248 2.77 16.85 -13.70
C MET A 248 2.74 15.43 -13.12
N TYR A 249 1.56 14.87 -12.89
CA TYR A 249 1.43 13.48 -12.44
C TYR A 249 2.12 12.51 -13.40
N LYS A 250 1.88 12.66 -14.70
CA LYS A 250 2.51 11.82 -15.73
C LYS A 250 4.04 11.89 -15.68
N GLU A 251 4.58 13.08 -15.50
CA GLU A 251 6.04 13.31 -15.50
C GLU A 251 6.70 12.89 -14.18
N PHE A 252 6.13 13.28 -13.03
CA PHE A 252 6.81 13.17 -11.74
C PHE A 252 6.34 11.97 -10.89
N SER A 253 5.18 11.38 -11.16
CA SER A 253 4.73 10.17 -10.46
C SER A 253 4.66 8.95 -11.38
N LEU A 254 3.84 8.97 -12.43
CA LEU A 254 3.56 7.80 -13.27
C LEU A 254 4.82 7.21 -13.91
N TYR A 255 5.75 8.06 -14.36
CA TYR A 255 7.02 7.64 -14.92
C TYR A 255 7.82 6.78 -13.93
N TYR A 256 7.92 7.22 -12.69
CA TYR A 256 8.67 6.53 -11.64
C TYR A 256 7.92 5.31 -11.09
N LEU A 257 6.60 5.35 -11.01
CA LEU A 257 5.77 4.19 -10.72
C LEU A 257 6.03 3.07 -11.74
N LYS A 258 6.01 3.41 -13.03
CA LYS A 258 6.30 2.44 -14.11
C LYS A 258 7.68 1.82 -13.96
N LYS A 259 8.70 2.64 -13.64
CA LYS A 259 10.07 2.17 -13.37
C LYS A 259 10.07 1.16 -12.22
N VAL A 260 9.52 1.53 -11.07
CA VAL A 260 9.49 0.67 -9.87
C VAL A 260 8.76 -0.65 -10.17
N ILE A 261 7.57 -0.60 -10.74
CA ILE A 261 6.75 -1.77 -11.02
C ILE A 261 7.46 -2.71 -12.00
N ASN A 262 7.98 -2.18 -13.10
CA ASN A 262 8.65 -3.00 -14.12
C ASN A 262 9.87 -3.72 -13.57
N ILE A 263 10.71 -3.04 -12.79
CA ILE A 263 11.93 -3.65 -12.24
C ILE A 263 11.58 -4.68 -11.16
N VAL A 264 10.59 -4.41 -10.31
CA VAL A 264 10.12 -5.40 -9.32
C VAL A 264 9.57 -6.64 -10.02
N LYS A 265 8.67 -6.48 -11.00
CA LYS A 265 8.10 -7.61 -11.77
C LYS A 265 9.18 -8.37 -12.56
N LYS A 266 10.18 -7.70 -13.13
CA LYS A 266 11.31 -8.35 -13.81
C LYS A 266 12.10 -9.27 -12.87
N ASN A 267 12.31 -8.85 -11.62
CA ASN A 267 13.11 -9.61 -10.64
C ASN A 267 12.27 -10.60 -9.81
N ARG A 268 10.99 -10.33 -9.63
CA ARG A 268 10.04 -11.17 -8.85
C ARG A 268 8.70 -11.25 -9.61
N PRO A 269 8.64 -12.03 -10.71
CA PRO A 269 7.47 -12.08 -11.59
C PRO A 269 6.21 -12.58 -10.89
N ASP A 270 6.35 -13.45 -9.91
CA ASP A 270 5.24 -14.10 -9.21
C ASP A 270 4.60 -13.24 -8.12
N VAL A 271 5.18 -12.08 -7.77
CA VAL A 271 4.59 -11.20 -6.77
C VAL A 271 3.38 -10.45 -7.33
N PHE A 272 2.32 -10.35 -6.53
CA PHE A 272 1.18 -9.52 -6.88
C PHE A 272 1.39 -8.07 -6.42
N ILE A 273 1.05 -7.12 -7.29
CA ILE A 273 1.21 -5.68 -7.04
C ILE A 273 -0.16 -5.01 -6.96
N ILE A 274 -0.45 -4.41 -5.81
CA ILE A 274 -1.57 -3.50 -5.60
C ILE A 274 -1.07 -2.07 -5.77
N LEU A 275 -1.76 -1.26 -6.57
CA LEU A 275 -1.49 0.16 -6.67
C LEU A 275 -2.67 0.95 -6.07
N PHE A 276 -2.39 1.76 -5.07
CA PHE A 276 -3.32 2.74 -4.51
C PHE A 276 -2.98 4.12 -5.02
N ILE A 277 -3.96 4.82 -5.61
CA ILE A 277 -3.81 6.21 -6.08
C ILE A 277 -4.95 7.02 -5.49
N LYS A 278 -4.58 8.08 -4.77
CA LYS A 278 -5.56 8.96 -4.16
C LYS A 278 -6.08 9.98 -5.17
N ASP A 279 -7.38 9.92 -5.46
CA ASP A 279 -8.23 10.91 -6.13
C ASP A 279 -7.75 11.52 -7.47
N ASN A 280 -6.54 11.26 -7.95
CA ASN A 280 -6.03 11.74 -9.24
C ASN A 280 -5.88 10.59 -10.24
N PHE A 281 -6.99 10.14 -10.80
CA PHE A 281 -6.95 9.04 -11.73
C PHE A 281 -6.47 9.49 -13.11
N HIS A 282 -5.43 8.81 -13.63
CA HIS A 282 -4.91 8.99 -14.97
C HIS A 282 -5.07 7.71 -15.79
N GLU A 283 -5.63 7.79 -17.01
CA GLU A 283 -5.92 6.59 -17.83
C GLU A 283 -4.68 5.80 -18.24
N ASP A 284 -3.51 6.44 -18.34
CA ASP A 284 -2.26 5.77 -18.65
C ASP A 284 -1.82 4.73 -17.60
N ILE A 285 -2.47 4.70 -16.43
CA ILE A 285 -2.27 3.67 -15.40
C ILE A 285 -2.57 2.26 -15.94
N LYS A 286 -3.46 2.15 -16.93
CA LYS A 286 -3.75 0.88 -17.64
C LYS A 286 -2.51 0.22 -18.26
N ASN A 287 -1.45 1.00 -18.50
CA ASN A 287 -0.20 0.52 -19.07
C ASN A 287 0.82 0.04 -18.02
N LEU A 288 0.46 0.05 -16.73
CA LEU A 288 1.28 -0.47 -15.64
C LEU A 288 1.03 -1.97 -15.45
N HIS A 289 2.08 -2.72 -15.14
CA HIS A 289 1.99 -4.16 -14.84
C HIS A 289 1.52 -4.40 -13.39
N ILE A 290 0.35 -3.87 -13.05
CA ILE A 290 -0.30 -4.09 -11.75
C ILE A 290 -1.34 -5.20 -11.83
N ASP A 291 -1.62 -5.82 -10.70
CA ASP A 291 -2.60 -6.90 -10.57
C ASP A 291 -3.90 -6.41 -9.95
N VAL A 292 -3.81 -5.43 -9.04
CA VAL A 292 -4.94 -4.88 -8.30
C VAL A 292 -4.87 -3.35 -8.33
N LEU A 293 -5.98 -2.70 -8.65
CA LEU A 293 -6.18 -1.27 -8.49
C LEU A 293 -6.99 -1.01 -7.22
N SER A 294 -6.38 -0.35 -6.24
CA SER A 294 -7.07 0.09 -5.02
C SER A 294 -7.63 1.49 -5.21
N ILE A 295 -8.96 1.62 -5.17
CA ILE A 295 -9.69 2.86 -5.42
C ILE A 295 -10.26 3.46 -4.15
N THR A 296 -10.43 4.78 -4.13
CA THR A 296 -11.11 5.51 -3.06
C THR A 296 -12.64 5.46 -3.21
N HIS A 297 -13.38 5.79 -2.14
CA HIS A 297 -14.83 5.90 -2.22
C HIS A 297 -15.28 6.98 -3.22
N LYS A 298 -14.55 8.12 -3.29
CA LYS A 298 -14.82 9.17 -4.26
C LYS A 298 -14.65 8.69 -5.69
N GLN A 299 -13.58 7.96 -5.96
CA GLN A 299 -13.35 7.38 -7.29
C GLN A 299 -14.42 6.37 -7.68
N LEU A 300 -14.98 5.59 -6.73
CA LEU A 300 -16.09 4.69 -7.00
C LEU A 300 -17.42 5.44 -7.22
N GLU A 301 -17.64 6.58 -6.57
CA GLU A 301 -18.80 7.45 -6.78
C GLU A 301 -18.75 8.20 -8.11
N GLU A 302 -17.57 8.69 -8.49
CA GLU A 302 -17.36 9.42 -9.74
C GLU A 302 -17.41 8.52 -10.97
N LYS A 303 -16.87 7.30 -10.85
CA LYS A 303 -16.77 6.33 -11.92
C LYS A 303 -17.11 4.94 -11.40
N THR A 304 -18.11 4.30 -11.99
CA THR A 304 -18.50 2.95 -11.60
C THR A 304 -17.37 1.96 -11.77
N SER A 305 -17.44 0.82 -11.08
CA SER A 305 -16.44 -0.26 -11.22
C SER A 305 -16.31 -0.76 -12.66
N SER A 306 -17.40 -0.70 -13.46
CA SER A 306 -17.38 -1.03 -14.89
C SER A 306 -16.39 -0.19 -15.68
N PHE A 307 -16.25 1.10 -15.36
CA PHE A 307 -15.26 1.96 -16.01
C PHE A 307 -13.85 1.41 -15.86
N TYR A 308 -13.45 1.02 -14.63
CA TYR A 308 -12.12 0.50 -14.39
C TYR A 308 -11.91 -0.86 -15.04
N TYR A 309 -12.87 -1.77 -14.96
CA TYR A 309 -12.77 -3.07 -15.63
C TYR A 309 -12.62 -2.90 -17.15
N ASN A 310 -13.42 -2.05 -17.78
CA ASN A 310 -13.32 -1.77 -19.21
C ASN A 310 -11.98 -1.16 -19.60
N LEU A 311 -11.48 -0.19 -18.81
CA LEU A 311 -10.20 0.46 -19.06
C LEU A 311 -9.03 -0.53 -19.07
N PHE A 312 -9.05 -1.53 -18.20
CA PHE A 312 -8.05 -2.60 -18.13
C PHE A 312 -8.45 -3.86 -18.91
N GLN A 313 -9.43 -3.77 -19.81
CA GLN A 313 -9.90 -4.91 -20.63
C GLN A 313 -10.26 -6.14 -19.77
N ASN A 314 -10.90 -5.91 -18.62
CA ASN A 314 -11.26 -6.92 -17.61
C ASN A 314 -10.06 -7.69 -16.98
N LYS A 315 -8.82 -7.20 -17.14
CA LYS A 315 -7.60 -7.83 -16.63
C LYS A 315 -7.09 -7.18 -15.33
N ILE A 316 -7.97 -6.64 -14.53
CA ILE A 316 -7.63 -6.01 -13.24
C ILE A 316 -8.57 -6.50 -12.15
N ILE A 317 -8.04 -6.59 -10.92
CA ILE A 317 -8.85 -6.75 -9.71
C ILE A 317 -9.07 -5.37 -9.11
N ILE A 318 -10.29 -5.07 -8.70
CA ILE A 318 -10.61 -3.82 -7.99
C ILE A 318 -10.58 -4.10 -6.48
N GLN A 319 -9.99 -3.19 -5.74
CA GLN A 319 -9.96 -3.18 -4.27
C GLN A 319 -10.52 -1.88 -3.74
N GLY A 320 -11.30 -1.95 -2.67
CA GLY A 320 -11.87 -0.77 -1.98
C GLY A 320 -13.37 -0.97 -1.79
N ALA A 321 -14.24 -0.01 -1.63
CA ALA A 321 -13.92 1.40 -1.43
C ALA A 321 -14.92 2.00 -0.44
N LEU A 322 -15.15 1.33 0.74
CA LEU A 322 -16.04 1.94 1.74
C LEU A 322 -15.39 3.22 2.29
N ASP A 323 -16.18 4.29 2.40
CA ASP A 323 -15.74 5.50 3.10
C ASP A 323 -15.43 5.14 4.58
N PRO A 324 -14.18 5.36 5.05
CA PRO A 324 -13.83 5.02 6.43
C PRO A 324 -14.63 5.80 7.49
N HIS A 325 -15.23 6.96 7.15
CA HIS A 325 -16.09 7.71 8.06
C HIS A 325 -17.37 6.95 8.42
N ILE A 326 -17.83 6.03 7.59
CA ILE A 326 -18.98 5.16 7.89
C ILE A 326 -18.73 4.30 9.13
N LEU A 327 -17.46 3.98 9.44
CA LEU A 327 -17.12 3.22 10.63
C LEU A 327 -17.15 4.05 11.94
N LEU A 328 -17.42 5.36 11.85
CA LEU A 328 -17.57 6.26 13.02
C LEU A 328 -19.01 6.40 13.52
N ILE A 329 -20.01 6.10 12.67
CA ILE A 329 -21.42 6.36 12.96
C ILE A 329 -21.95 5.50 14.10
N ASP A 330 -23.07 5.91 14.72
CA ASP A 330 -23.64 5.22 15.87
C ASP A 330 -24.54 4.04 15.49
N ASP A 331 -25.14 4.05 14.30
CA ASP A 331 -26.11 3.04 13.84
C ASP A 331 -25.44 2.00 12.93
N MET A 332 -25.32 0.77 13.43
CA MET A 332 -24.79 -0.37 12.67
C MET A 332 -25.61 -0.72 11.43
N ASN A 333 -26.93 -0.48 11.44
CA ASN A 333 -27.78 -0.75 10.28
C ASN A 333 -27.39 0.16 9.10
N LEU A 334 -27.00 1.41 9.40
CA LEU A 334 -26.48 2.31 8.38
C LEU A 334 -25.14 1.83 7.83
N VAL A 335 -24.25 1.28 8.69
CA VAL A 335 -22.98 0.67 8.20
C VAL A 335 -23.28 -0.45 7.22
N GLN A 336 -24.19 -1.37 7.55
CA GLN A 336 -24.61 -2.46 6.67
C GLN A 336 -25.21 -1.94 5.36
N LYS A 337 -26.10 -0.92 5.45
CA LYS A 337 -26.71 -0.28 4.27
C LYS A 337 -25.67 0.34 3.34
N TYR A 338 -24.73 1.12 3.86
CA TYR A 338 -23.67 1.74 3.05
C TYR A 338 -22.71 0.70 2.47
N THR A 339 -22.39 -0.35 3.23
CA THR A 339 -21.59 -1.47 2.74
C THR A 339 -22.30 -2.19 1.58
N SER A 340 -23.59 -2.49 1.73
CA SER A 340 -24.38 -3.10 0.66
C SER A 340 -24.42 -2.22 -0.58
N LYS A 341 -24.67 -0.89 -0.42
CA LYS A 341 -24.65 0.06 -1.53
C LYS A 341 -23.31 0.09 -2.26
N MET A 342 -22.19 0.03 -1.53
CA MET A 342 -20.85 -0.09 -2.12
C MET A 342 -20.73 -1.38 -2.92
N LEU A 343 -21.14 -2.51 -2.35
CA LEU A 343 -21.08 -3.80 -3.02
C LEU A 343 -21.96 -3.85 -4.29
N ASP A 344 -23.11 -3.20 -4.29
CA ASP A 344 -23.99 -3.13 -5.47
C ASP A 344 -23.35 -2.40 -6.66
N GLN A 345 -22.41 -1.48 -6.40
CA GLN A 345 -21.64 -0.80 -7.44
C GLN A 345 -20.53 -1.66 -8.07
N ILE A 346 -20.23 -2.82 -7.49
CA ILE A 346 -19.20 -3.73 -7.99
C ILE A 346 -19.82 -4.75 -8.93
N VAL A 347 -19.52 -4.64 -10.22
CA VAL A 347 -20.14 -5.51 -11.26
C VAL A 347 -19.52 -6.91 -11.30
N HIS A 348 -18.25 -7.06 -10.97
CA HIS A 348 -17.56 -8.36 -10.97
C HIS A 348 -17.06 -8.72 -9.57
N LYS A 349 -17.93 -9.29 -8.75
CA LYS A 349 -17.62 -9.64 -7.35
C LYS A 349 -16.54 -10.72 -7.23
N ASN A 350 -16.35 -11.56 -8.23
CA ASN A 350 -15.28 -12.55 -8.34
C ASN A 350 -13.90 -11.94 -8.71
N LYS A 351 -13.86 -10.67 -9.09
CA LYS A 351 -12.66 -9.86 -9.37
C LYS A 351 -12.56 -8.68 -8.40
N TYR A 352 -12.95 -8.89 -7.15
CA TYR A 352 -13.03 -7.83 -6.17
C TYR A 352 -12.47 -8.24 -4.80
N ILE A 353 -11.77 -7.31 -4.16
CA ILE A 353 -11.29 -7.39 -2.79
C ILE A 353 -11.94 -6.27 -1.99
N ALA A 354 -12.72 -6.62 -0.98
CA ALA A 354 -13.37 -5.63 -0.14
C ALA A 354 -12.35 -4.93 0.78
N ASN A 355 -12.43 -3.62 0.82
CA ASN A 355 -11.57 -2.76 1.66
C ASN A 355 -12.25 -1.40 1.89
N LEU A 356 -11.61 -0.55 2.67
CA LEU A 356 -11.96 0.86 2.75
C LEU A 356 -11.32 1.63 1.58
N GLY A 357 -11.92 2.78 1.25
CA GLY A 357 -11.38 3.70 0.25
C GLY A 357 -10.18 4.52 0.73
N HIS A 358 -9.83 4.42 2.01
CA HIS A 358 -8.65 5.00 2.65
C HIS A 358 -8.37 4.25 3.96
N GLY A 359 -7.32 4.61 4.70
CA GLY A 359 -7.02 3.97 5.98
C GLY A 359 -8.12 4.15 7.02
N ILE A 360 -8.38 3.10 7.82
CA ILE A 360 -9.30 3.15 8.95
C ILE A 360 -8.93 4.27 9.92
N LEU A 361 -9.95 4.93 10.47
CA LEU A 361 -9.77 6.07 11.36
C LEU A 361 -9.57 5.63 12.82
N PRO A 362 -8.80 6.40 13.62
CA PRO A 362 -8.49 6.03 15.00
C PRO A 362 -9.69 5.83 15.93
N ASN A 363 -10.80 6.51 15.62
CA ASN A 363 -12.03 6.48 16.42
C ASN A 363 -13.10 5.54 15.82
N SER A 364 -12.73 4.70 14.85
CA SER A 364 -13.64 3.71 14.26
C SER A 364 -14.11 2.73 15.33
N LYS A 365 -15.40 2.38 15.28
CA LYS A 365 -16.02 1.46 16.23
C LYS A 365 -15.79 0.02 15.79
N ILE A 366 -15.37 -0.83 16.73
CA ILE A 366 -15.13 -2.26 16.46
C ILE A 366 -16.41 -2.94 15.95
N ASP A 367 -17.57 -2.63 16.52
CA ASP A 367 -18.85 -3.19 16.12
C ASP A 367 -19.20 -2.82 14.68
N ASN A 368 -18.86 -1.61 14.24
CA ASN A 368 -19.04 -1.17 12.86
C ASN A 368 -18.10 -1.93 11.90
N VAL A 369 -16.88 -2.24 12.34
CA VAL A 369 -15.98 -3.11 11.57
C VAL A 369 -16.59 -4.52 11.43
N HIS A 370 -17.15 -5.08 12.50
CA HIS A 370 -17.86 -6.35 12.42
C HIS A 370 -19.09 -6.28 11.49
N ALA A 371 -19.89 -5.20 11.55
CA ALA A 371 -21.03 -5.01 10.67
C ALA A 371 -20.62 -4.94 9.18
N PHE A 372 -19.52 -4.24 8.88
CA PHE A 372 -18.90 -4.23 7.55
C PHE A 372 -18.53 -5.63 7.08
N ILE A 373 -17.80 -6.38 7.90
CA ILE A 373 -17.35 -7.75 7.58
C ILE A 373 -18.52 -8.72 7.40
N GLN A 374 -19.51 -8.67 8.28
CA GLN A 374 -20.71 -9.52 8.20
C GLN A 374 -21.47 -9.27 6.90
N THR A 375 -21.59 -8.01 6.48
CA THR A 375 -22.24 -7.65 5.22
C THR A 375 -21.49 -8.22 4.01
N ILE A 376 -20.15 -8.12 4.01
CA ILE A 376 -19.32 -8.69 2.94
C ILE A 376 -19.46 -10.23 2.90
N ARG A 377 -19.38 -10.89 4.03
CA ARG A 377 -19.47 -12.37 4.14
C ARG A 377 -20.88 -12.90 3.83
N GLY A 378 -21.92 -12.08 4.00
CA GLY A 378 -23.31 -12.42 3.65
C GLY A 378 -23.60 -12.41 2.15
N VAL A 379 -22.75 -11.77 1.35
CA VAL A 379 -22.87 -11.75 -0.12
C VAL A 379 -22.26 -13.04 -0.67
N LYS A 380 -23.10 -14.04 -0.93
CA LYS A 380 -22.69 -15.19 -1.76
C LYS A 380 -22.47 -14.68 -3.19
N ASN A 381 -21.40 -15.13 -3.83
CA ASN A 381 -21.14 -14.87 -5.26
C ASN A 381 -22.27 -15.54 -6.07
N ARG A 382 -23.42 -14.85 -6.19
CA ARG A 382 -24.45 -15.24 -7.16
C ARG A 382 -23.89 -14.86 -8.54
N LEU A 383 -23.71 -15.88 -9.38
CA LEU A 383 -23.53 -15.65 -10.83
C LEU A 383 -24.69 -14.78 -11.31
N PRO A 384 -24.47 -13.82 -12.22
CA PRO A 384 -25.59 -13.14 -12.88
C PRO A 384 -26.52 -14.22 -13.45
N LEU A 385 -27.81 -14.14 -13.10
CA LEU A 385 -28.84 -14.93 -13.78
C LEU A 385 -28.71 -14.57 -15.27
N GLU A 386 -28.45 -15.58 -16.10
CA GLU A 386 -28.53 -15.42 -17.54
C GLU A 386 -29.94 -14.84 -17.84
N SER A 387 -29.96 -13.61 -18.36
CA SER A 387 -31.19 -13.03 -18.89
C SER A 387 -31.59 -13.88 -20.08
N GLY A 388 -32.61 -14.71 -19.86
CA GLY A 388 -33.30 -15.43 -20.93
C GLY A 388 -33.93 -14.52 -21.95
#